data_8c708bd3c6efcc539b94e9015bed7405
#
_entry.id   8c708bd3c6efcc539b94e9015bed7405
#
_cell.length_a   1.000
_cell.length_b   1.000
_cell.length_c   1.000
_cell.angle_alpha   90.00
_cell.angle_beta   90.00
_cell.angle_gamma   90.00
#
_symmetry.space_group_name_H-M   'P 1'
#
loop_
_entity.id
_entity.type
_entity.pdbx_description
1 polymer ?
#
loop_
_entity_poly.entity_id
_entity_poly.type
_entity_poly.pdbx_seq_one_letter_code
_entity_poly.pdbx_strand_id
1 'polypeptide(L)'
;MKTKHLAASILATLGASNAVFADHSWNDYHWARTTSSFDLTIINSTTPDWDGYVSQAISDWSQSNKLNMIEDVNGDTSSRTRRKCNAPDGMVRICNLEYGQNGWLGIAGISLDNQGHIITGYTKMNDSYFNMAYYSGDDWKQSVTCQELGHDIGLGHQDEDFDNESLFSCMDYQDPPYEYPNRHDYDQLGIMYGHTDSYNSYSNDGGDGGDGGGNGCNAPPGKGCNKGESNSGQSIGWGRSVYKRGNAEVFMRIDPDGTRHLTHVTWAIGHENDHGGHDGHQH
;
A
#
# COMPACT_ATOMS: atom_id res chain seq x y z
N MET A 1 -10.31 28.97 -74.54
CA MET A 1 -9.47 28.78 -73.37
C MET A 1 -10.37 28.29 -72.25
N LYS A 2 -10.24 27.01 -71.83
CA LYS A 2 -11.03 26.41 -70.72
C LYS A 2 -10.13 26.28 -69.53
N THR A 3 -10.37 27.09 -68.49
CA THR A 3 -9.70 27.03 -67.20
C THR A 3 -10.25 25.86 -66.36
N LYS A 4 -9.37 24.92 -66.03
CA LYS A 4 -9.69 23.81 -65.12
C LYS A 4 -9.35 24.26 -63.68
N HIS A 5 -10.37 24.31 -62.81
CA HIS A 5 -10.17 24.49 -61.37
C HIS A 5 -9.85 23.14 -60.76
N LEU A 6 -8.64 23.03 -60.16
CA LEU A 6 -8.24 21.90 -59.35
C LEU A 6 -8.69 22.19 -57.92
N ALA A 7 -9.65 21.39 -57.40
CA ALA A 7 -10.01 21.40 -55.99
C ALA A 7 -9.06 20.50 -55.22
N ALA A 8 -8.25 21.07 -54.35
CA ALA A 8 -7.41 20.32 -53.41
C ALA A 8 -8.24 19.99 -52.17
N SER A 9 -8.55 18.72 -52.02
CA SER A 9 -9.18 18.20 -50.78
C SER A 9 -8.10 18.01 -49.72
N ILE A 10 -8.14 18.80 -48.66
CA ILE A 10 -7.32 18.63 -47.45
C ILE A 10 -7.99 17.56 -46.57
N LEU A 11 -7.41 16.38 -46.53
CA LEU A 11 -7.79 15.32 -45.57
C LEU A 11 -7.17 15.68 -44.22
N ALA A 12 -8.00 16.17 -43.28
CA ALA A 12 -7.58 16.35 -41.90
C ALA A 12 -7.61 14.98 -41.22
N THR A 13 -6.45 14.38 -41.02
CA THR A 13 -6.28 13.21 -40.14
C THR A 13 -6.40 13.68 -38.69
N LEU A 14 -7.56 13.42 -38.07
CA LEU A 14 -7.71 13.47 -36.62
C LEU A 14 -6.86 12.33 -36.05
N GLY A 15 -5.67 12.66 -35.56
CA GLY A 15 -4.88 11.77 -34.74
C GLY A 15 -5.65 11.58 -33.42
N ALA A 16 -6.27 10.40 -33.25
CA ALA A 16 -6.70 9.96 -31.94
C ALA A 16 -5.43 9.72 -31.12
N SER A 17 -5.07 10.66 -30.27
CA SER A 17 -4.12 10.43 -29.20
C SER A 17 -4.77 9.40 -28.28
N ASN A 18 -4.35 8.14 -28.35
CA ASN A 18 -4.61 7.20 -27.28
C ASN A 18 -3.89 7.77 -26.05
N ALA A 19 -4.62 8.34 -25.11
CA ALA A 19 -4.14 8.58 -23.79
C ALA A 19 -3.79 7.19 -23.26
N VAL A 20 -2.50 6.87 -23.17
CA VAL A 20 -2.01 5.73 -22.41
C VAL A 20 -2.23 6.15 -20.95
N PHE A 21 -3.35 5.72 -20.36
CA PHE A 21 -3.51 5.78 -18.93
C PHE A 21 -2.45 4.80 -18.40
N ALA A 22 -1.43 5.32 -17.75
CA ALA A 22 -0.51 4.49 -17.02
C ALA A 22 -1.34 3.83 -15.90
N ASP A 23 -1.50 2.53 -16.01
CA ASP A 23 -2.13 1.72 -14.97
C ASP A 23 -1.14 1.66 -13.79
N HIS A 24 -1.50 2.26 -12.67
CA HIS A 24 -0.75 2.18 -11.43
C HIS A 24 -1.49 1.37 -10.37
N SER A 25 -2.28 0.39 -10.76
CA SER A 25 -2.82 -0.62 -9.88
C SER A 25 -1.74 -1.63 -9.46
N TRP A 26 -1.87 -2.16 -8.28
CA TRP A 26 -1.03 -3.25 -7.80
C TRP A 26 -1.58 -4.57 -8.33
N ASN A 27 -1.34 -4.91 -9.59
CA ASN A 27 -1.86 -6.11 -10.29
C ASN A 27 -3.39 -6.25 -10.24
N ASP A 28 -4.13 -5.15 -10.22
CA ASP A 28 -5.60 -5.11 -10.06
C ASP A 28 -6.10 -5.77 -8.75
N TYR A 29 -5.24 -5.97 -7.75
CA TYR A 29 -5.67 -6.43 -6.43
C TYR A 29 -6.59 -5.40 -5.79
N HIS A 30 -7.75 -5.84 -5.34
CA HIS A 30 -8.78 -4.97 -4.77
C HIS A 30 -9.59 -5.72 -3.71
N TRP A 31 -10.33 -5.00 -2.90
CA TRP A 31 -11.31 -5.57 -1.98
C TRP A 31 -12.53 -6.03 -2.77
N ALA A 32 -12.88 -7.32 -2.69
CA ALA A 32 -14.08 -7.85 -3.34
C ALA A 32 -15.33 -7.22 -2.73
N ARG A 33 -16.29 -6.83 -3.56
CA ARG A 33 -17.50 -6.17 -3.13
C ARG A 33 -18.68 -6.45 -4.05
N THR A 34 -19.87 -6.61 -3.45
CA THR A 34 -21.13 -6.84 -4.18
C THR A 34 -21.89 -5.54 -4.47
N THR A 35 -21.39 -4.40 -4.00
CA THR A 35 -22.04 -3.07 -4.11
C THR A 35 -21.16 -2.11 -4.90
N SER A 36 -21.71 -1.00 -5.39
CA SER A 36 -20.98 0.01 -6.17
C SER A 36 -19.95 0.80 -5.35
N SER A 37 -20.12 0.83 -4.04
CA SER A 37 -19.20 1.40 -3.04
C SER A 37 -19.26 0.59 -1.78
N PHE A 38 -18.24 0.71 -0.91
CA PHE A 38 -18.15 -0.03 0.35
C PHE A 38 -17.46 0.77 1.44
N ASP A 39 -17.72 0.39 2.69
CA ASP A 39 -17.04 0.93 3.85
C ASP A 39 -15.89 -0.01 4.24
N LEU A 40 -14.69 0.53 4.42
CA LEU A 40 -13.49 -0.21 4.84
C LEU A 40 -13.03 0.29 6.20
N THR A 41 -13.03 -0.59 7.19
CA THR A 41 -12.58 -0.24 8.54
C THR A 41 -11.06 -0.16 8.62
N ILE A 42 -10.55 0.98 9.09
CA ILE A 42 -9.14 1.26 9.36
C ILE A 42 -8.93 1.32 10.87
N ILE A 43 -8.34 0.27 11.44
CA ILE A 43 -8.05 0.21 12.88
C ILE A 43 -6.82 1.06 13.16
N ASN A 44 -7.03 2.22 13.79
CA ASN A 44 -5.93 3.09 14.20
C ASN A 44 -5.29 2.55 15.49
N SER A 45 -4.11 1.99 15.35
CA SER A 45 -3.25 1.50 16.44
C SER A 45 -1.97 2.33 16.56
N THR A 46 -2.00 3.60 16.16
CA THR A 46 -0.83 4.50 16.26
C THR A 46 -0.74 5.17 17.62
N THR A 47 0.34 5.89 17.85
CA THR A 47 0.47 6.83 18.97
C THR A 47 -0.26 8.14 18.64
N PRO A 48 -0.68 8.93 19.64
CA PRO A 48 -1.43 10.18 19.42
C PRO A 48 -0.75 11.17 18.47
N ASP A 49 0.56 11.14 18.34
CA ASP A 49 1.32 12.03 17.45
C ASP A 49 1.06 11.72 15.96
N TRP A 50 0.48 10.55 15.66
CA TRP A 50 0.13 10.12 14.31
C TRP A 50 -1.35 10.25 13.98
N ASP A 51 -2.22 10.46 14.98
CA ASP A 51 -3.68 10.49 14.79
C ASP A 51 -4.10 11.48 13.69
N GLY A 52 -3.47 12.67 13.67
CA GLY A 52 -3.78 13.70 12.66
C GLY A 52 -3.48 13.26 11.24
N TYR A 53 -2.35 12.59 11.01
CA TYR A 53 -1.94 12.10 9.68
C TYR A 53 -2.82 10.94 9.22
N VAL A 54 -3.17 10.04 10.14
CA VAL A 54 -4.06 8.91 9.86
C VAL A 54 -5.46 9.40 9.49
N SER A 55 -6.05 10.27 10.31
CA SER A 55 -7.39 10.82 10.04
C SER A 55 -7.42 11.62 8.73
N GLN A 56 -6.35 12.37 8.40
CA GLN A 56 -6.25 13.09 7.14
C GLN A 56 -6.18 12.13 5.95
N ALA A 57 -5.32 11.12 5.98
CA ALA A 57 -5.21 10.14 4.89
C ALA A 57 -6.53 9.37 4.68
N ILE A 58 -7.22 8.97 5.75
CA ILE A 58 -8.56 8.36 5.71
C ILE A 58 -9.56 9.30 5.04
N SER A 59 -9.57 10.58 5.41
CA SER A 59 -10.45 11.59 4.81
C SER A 59 -10.16 11.79 3.32
N ASP A 60 -8.89 11.80 2.93
CA ASP A 60 -8.49 12.01 1.54
C ASP A 60 -8.89 10.83 0.66
N TRP A 61 -8.57 9.59 1.04
CA TRP A 61 -8.97 8.41 0.28
C TRP A 61 -10.48 8.21 0.21
N SER A 62 -11.22 8.64 1.25
CA SER A 62 -12.68 8.61 1.29
C SER A 62 -13.35 9.62 0.34
N GLN A 63 -12.61 10.50 -0.33
CA GLN A 63 -13.13 11.33 -1.43
C GLN A 63 -13.45 10.50 -2.69
N SER A 64 -12.94 9.28 -2.78
CA SER A 64 -13.33 8.34 -3.83
C SER A 64 -14.82 8.00 -3.71
N ASN A 65 -15.53 7.92 -4.84
CA ASN A 65 -16.91 7.44 -4.85
C ASN A 65 -17.03 5.91 -4.78
N LYS A 66 -15.91 5.20 -4.63
CA LYS A 66 -15.84 3.74 -4.60
C LYS A 66 -15.71 3.17 -3.21
N LEU A 67 -15.07 3.91 -2.31
CA LEU A 67 -14.86 3.45 -0.94
C LEU A 67 -14.99 4.63 0.03
N ASN A 68 -15.37 4.30 1.26
CA ASN A 68 -15.36 5.19 2.40
C ASN A 68 -14.59 4.50 3.51
N MET A 69 -13.48 5.08 3.95
CA MET A 69 -12.70 4.54 5.05
C MET A 69 -13.28 4.98 6.38
N ILE A 70 -13.54 4.02 7.26
CA ILE A 70 -14.08 4.27 8.60
C ILE A 70 -12.96 4.06 9.62
N GLU A 71 -12.58 5.13 10.31
CA GLU A 71 -11.56 5.04 11.35
C GLU A 71 -12.12 4.40 12.62
N ASP A 72 -11.51 3.29 13.06
CA ASP A 72 -11.70 2.76 14.42
C ASP A 72 -10.57 3.28 15.32
N VAL A 73 -10.91 4.29 16.12
CA VAL A 73 -10.00 4.94 17.08
C VAL A 73 -9.75 4.14 18.36
N ASN A 74 -10.42 2.98 18.53
CA ASN A 74 -10.29 2.12 19.71
C ASN A 74 -9.25 1.00 19.51
N GLY A 75 -8.47 1.06 18.45
CA GLY A 75 -7.40 0.09 18.18
C GLY A 75 -6.43 -0.05 19.35
N ASP A 76 -5.99 -1.28 19.63
CA ASP A 76 -4.96 -1.52 20.66
C ASP A 76 -3.64 -0.86 20.26
N THR A 77 -3.21 0.13 21.03
CA THR A 77 -1.98 0.92 20.83
C THR A 77 -0.77 0.36 21.58
N SER A 78 -0.89 -0.84 22.19
CA SER A 78 0.25 -1.47 22.87
C SER A 78 1.43 -1.67 21.91
N SER A 79 2.66 -1.55 22.41
CA SER A 79 3.86 -1.76 21.59
C SER A 79 3.94 -3.17 21.00
N ARG A 80 3.29 -4.15 21.61
CA ARG A 80 3.18 -5.51 21.07
C ARG A 80 2.31 -5.54 19.82
N THR A 81 1.13 -4.92 19.86
CA THR A 81 0.21 -4.82 18.71
C THR A 81 0.84 -3.98 17.60
N ARG A 82 1.40 -2.81 17.93
CA ARG A 82 2.06 -1.96 16.96
C ARG A 82 3.24 -2.66 16.28
N ARG A 83 4.03 -3.45 17.00
CA ARG A 83 5.14 -4.24 16.43
C ARG A 83 4.66 -5.27 15.41
N LYS A 84 3.58 -5.98 15.69
CA LYS A 84 3.00 -7.00 14.80
C LYS A 84 2.18 -6.35 13.68
N CYS A 85 1.32 -5.42 14.04
CA CYS A 85 0.39 -4.70 13.16
C CYS A 85 -0.52 -5.61 12.32
N ASN A 86 -0.96 -6.72 12.88
CA ASN A 86 -1.86 -7.64 12.20
C ASN A 86 -3.29 -7.09 12.23
N ALA A 87 -3.96 -7.03 11.08
CA ALA A 87 -5.38 -6.72 10.99
C ALA A 87 -6.22 -8.00 11.09
N PRO A 88 -7.47 -7.93 11.59
CA PRO A 88 -8.48 -8.95 11.38
C PRO A 88 -8.85 -9.05 9.88
N ASP A 89 -9.43 -10.18 9.48
CA ASP A 89 -9.97 -10.34 8.13
C ASP A 89 -11.03 -9.26 7.83
N GLY A 90 -10.99 -8.73 6.63
CA GLY A 90 -11.90 -7.69 6.16
C GLY A 90 -11.56 -6.27 6.60
N MET A 91 -10.42 -6.04 7.22
CA MET A 91 -10.01 -4.74 7.76
C MET A 91 -8.55 -4.40 7.43
N VAL A 92 -8.20 -3.12 7.61
CA VAL A 92 -6.82 -2.63 7.59
C VAL A 92 -6.44 -2.19 9.00
N ARG A 93 -5.18 -2.42 9.40
CA ARG A 93 -4.62 -1.86 10.64
C ARG A 93 -3.44 -0.96 10.32
N ILE A 94 -3.42 0.23 10.92
CA ILE A 94 -2.32 1.17 10.80
C ILE A 94 -1.57 1.31 12.12
N CYS A 95 -0.24 1.30 12.09
CA CYS A 95 0.64 1.30 13.27
C CYS A 95 1.88 2.16 13.03
N ASN A 96 2.43 2.72 14.09
CA ASN A 96 3.78 3.29 14.11
C ASN A 96 4.60 2.70 15.25
N LEU A 97 5.88 2.63 15.11
CA LEU A 97 6.82 2.22 16.17
C LEU A 97 8.25 2.56 15.76
N GLU A 98 9.15 2.70 16.72
CA GLU A 98 10.58 2.61 16.44
C GLU A 98 10.94 1.16 16.08
N TYR A 99 10.93 0.86 14.77
CA TYR A 99 11.27 -0.48 14.27
C TYR A 99 12.78 -0.69 14.08
N GLY A 100 13.58 0.35 14.29
CA GLY A 100 15.01 0.39 14.08
C GLY A 100 15.40 1.05 12.74
N GLN A 101 16.68 1.41 12.61
CA GLN A 101 17.24 1.98 11.39
C GLN A 101 17.60 0.83 10.43
N ASN A 102 16.58 0.25 9.82
CA ASN A 102 16.66 -0.93 8.97
C ASN A 102 16.31 -0.63 7.51
N GLY A 103 16.41 0.62 7.12
CA GLY A 103 16.34 1.10 5.73
C GLY A 103 14.97 1.57 5.26
N TRP A 104 13.84 1.22 5.90
CA TRP A 104 12.52 1.56 5.42
C TRP A 104 11.81 2.65 6.23
N LEU A 105 11.04 3.49 5.54
CA LEU A 105 10.17 4.54 6.11
C LEU A 105 8.78 4.01 6.42
N GLY A 106 8.15 3.39 5.44
CA GLY A 106 6.81 2.84 5.48
C GLY A 106 6.75 1.44 4.90
N ILE A 107 5.72 0.72 5.30
CA ILE A 107 5.38 -0.61 4.78
C ILE A 107 3.87 -0.71 4.69
N ALA A 108 3.37 -1.10 3.52
CA ALA A 108 2.02 -1.63 3.35
C ALA A 108 2.06 -3.13 3.08
N GLY A 109 1.14 -3.87 3.66
CA GLY A 109 1.04 -5.29 3.40
C GLY A 109 -0.38 -5.75 3.23
N ILE A 110 -0.65 -6.49 2.16
CA ILE A 110 -1.97 -7.07 1.89
C ILE A 110 -1.89 -8.59 1.86
N SER A 111 -2.97 -9.22 2.33
CA SER A 111 -3.18 -10.65 2.12
C SER A 111 -4.27 -10.86 1.09
N LEU A 112 -4.07 -11.82 0.22
CA LEU A 112 -4.97 -12.10 -0.90
C LEU A 112 -5.56 -13.50 -0.76
N ASP A 113 -6.83 -13.64 -1.10
CA ASP A 113 -7.47 -14.92 -1.31
C ASP A 113 -7.00 -15.59 -2.62
N ASN A 114 -7.57 -16.76 -2.92
CA ASN A 114 -7.22 -17.53 -4.11
C ASN A 114 -7.68 -16.87 -5.43
N GLN A 115 -8.60 -15.90 -5.37
CA GLN A 115 -9.10 -15.16 -6.53
C GLN A 115 -8.31 -13.86 -6.78
N GLY A 116 -7.48 -13.45 -5.83
CA GLY A 116 -6.68 -12.23 -5.93
C GLY A 116 -7.33 -11.02 -5.27
N HIS A 117 -8.37 -11.24 -4.45
CA HIS A 117 -8.97 -10.15 -3.70
C HIS A 117 -8.27 -9.95 -2.36
N ILE A 118 -8.19 -8.69 -1.94
CA ILE A 118 -7.62 -8.31 -0.65
C ILE A 118 -8.56 -8.78 0.45
N ILE A 119 -8.00 -9.44 1.47
CA ILE A 119 -8.74 -9.93 2.64
C ILE A 119 -8.27 -9.30 3.94
N THR A 120 -7.03 -8.81 4.01
CA THR A 120 -6.50 -7.99 5.11
C THR A 120 -5.50 -7.00 4.58
N GLY A 121 -5.35 -5.86 5.27
CA GLY A 121 -4.29 -4.89 5.01
C GLY A 121 -3.61 -4.44 6.29
N TYR A 122 -2.35 -4.00 6.20
CA TYR A 122 -1.69 -3.31 7.31
C TYR A 122 -0.69 -2.28 6.81
N THR A 123 -0.62 -1.18 7.54
CA THR A 123 0.35 -0.10 7.31
C THR A 123 1.25 0.08 8.52
N LYS A 124 2.55 0.23 8.32
CA LYS A 124 3.53 0.54 9.37
C LYS A 124 4.35 1.77 9.01
N MET A 125 4.47 2.73 9.92
CA MET A 125 5.38 3.87 9.84
C MET A 125 6.52 3.68 10.83
N ASN A 126 7.77 3.93 10.39
CA ASN A 126 8.96 3.68 11.18
C ASN A 126 9.47 4.94 11.88
N ASP A 127 9.07 5.13 13.13
CA ASP A 127 9.47 6.26 13.95
C ASP A 127 10.99 6.44 14.07
N SER A 128 11.78 5.37 13.88
CA SER A 128 13.24 5.48 13.89
C SER A 128 13.79 6.39 12.80
N TYR A 129 13.06 6.59 11.71
CA TYR A 129 13.38 7.54 10.64
C TYR A 129 12.63 8.85 10.82
N PHE A 130 11.34 8.82 11.16
CA PHE A 130 10.53 10.03 11.35
C PHE A 130 10.97 10.88 12.56
N ASN A 131 11.78 10.34 13.46
CA ASN A 131 12.48 11.08 14.51
C ASN A 131 13.80 11.72 14.03
N MET A 132 14.25 11.45 12.80
CA MET A 132 15.44 12.07 12.22
C MET A 132 15.08 13.41 11.57
N ALA A 133 15.97 14.39 11.67
CA ALA A 133 15.72 15.76 11.19
C ALA A 133 15.25 15.83 9.72
N TYR A 134 15.75 14.94 8.87
CA TYR A 134 15.38 14.91 7.44
C TYR A 134 13.93 14.48 7.20
N TYR A 135 13.43 13.47 7.95
CA TYR A 135 12.09 12.88 7.77
C TYR A 135 11.07 13.36 8.81
N SER A 136 11.45 14.29 9.72
CA SER A 136 10.58 14.71 10.83
C SER A 136 9.50 15.72 10.42
N GLY A 137 9.50 16.19 9.17
CA GLY A 137 8.50 17.11 8.63
C GLY A 137 7.12 16.48 8.53
N ASP A 138 6.09 17.33 8.63
CA ASP A 138 4.70 16.90 8.50
C ASP A 138 4.42 16.36 7.08
N ASP A 139 5.09 16.92 6.07
CA ASP A 139 5.06 16.52 4.68
C ASP A 139 5.46 15.04 4.50
N TRP A 140 6.60 14.62 5.09
CA TRP A 140 7.06 13.24 5.05
C TRP A 140 6.09 12.28 5.74
N LYS A 141 5.63 12.63 6.94
CA LYS A 141 4.70 11.78 7.71
C LYS A 141 3.37 11.62 6.98
N GLN A 142 2.81 12.74 6.49
CA GLN A 142 1.54 12.70 5.77
C GLN A 142 1.66 11.95 4.46
N SER A 143 2.71 12.20 3.68
CA SER A 143 2.94 11.52 2.40
C SER A 143 3.07 10.01 2.57
N VAL A 144 3.91 9.53 3.48
CA VAL A 144 4.09 8.09 3.71
C VAL A 144 2.80 7.45 4.25
N THR A 145 2.07 8.13 5.15
CA THR A 145 0.78 7.63 5.64
C THR A 145 -0.25 7.50 4.50
N CYS A 146 -0.34 8.50 3.64
CA CYS A 146 -1.20 8.49 2.46
C CYS A 146 -0.82 7.35 1.51
N GLN A 147 0.46 7.22 1.19
CA GLN A 147 1.00 6.24 0.24
C GLN A 147 0.72 4.80 0.70
N GLU A 148 1.08 4.47 1.93
CA GLU A 148 0.93 3.10 2.44
C GLU A 148 -0.55 2.70 2.57
N LEU A 149 -1.46 3.63 2.94
CA LEU A 149 -2.91 3.36 2.88
C LEU A 149 -3.41 3.21 1.44
N GLY A 150 -2.84 3.93 0.47
CA GLY A 150 -3.13 3.76 -0.95
C GLY A 150 -2.79 2.35 -1.44
N HIS A 151 -1.68 1.78 -0.97
CA HIS A 151 -1.32 0.40 -1.26
C HIS A 151 -2.29 -0.62 -0.65
N ASP A 152 -2.80 -0.37 0.55
CA ASP A 152 -3.77 -1.25 1.22
C ASP A 152 -5.13 -1.32 0.49
N ILE A 153 -5.39 -0.40 -0.44
CA ILE A 153 -6.57 -0.44 -1.33
C ILE A 153 -6.23 -0.83 -2.78
N GLY A 154 -5.01 -1.32 -3.02
CA GLY A 154 -4.59 -1.92 -4.28
C GLY A 154 -3.92 -0.97 -5.28
N LEU A 155 -3.65 0.27 -4.91
CA LEU A 155 -2.89 1.19 -5.78
C LEU A 155 -1.40 0.86 -5.77
N GLY A 156 -0.74 1.01 -6.92
CA GLY A 156 0.70 1.10 -7.07
C GLY A 156 1.15 2.56 -7.11
N HIS A 157 2.43 2.81 -7.41
CA HIS A 157 2.92 4.17 -7.62
C HIS A 157 2.53 4.69 -9.00
N GLN A 158 2.29 6.00 -9.11
CA GLN A 158 2.17 6.69 -10.39
C GLN A 158 3.53 6.80 -11.09
N ASP A 159 4.56 7.16 -10.33
CA ASP A 159 5.94 7.16 -10.77
C ASP A 159 6.89 6.85 -9.60
N GLU A 160 8.07 6.32 -9.90
CA GLU A 160 9.09 5.92 -8.93
C GLU A 160 10.44 6.60 -9.21
N ASP A 161 10.46 7.61 -10.08
CA ASP A 161 11.64 8.38 -10.45
C ASP A 161 11.62 9.71 -9.67
N PHE A 162 12.55 9.89 -8.73
CA PHE A 162 12.68 11.12 -7.95
C PHE A 162 13.16 12.34 -8.75
N ASP A 163 13.71 12.11 -9.95
CA ASP A 163 14.31 13.16 -10.77
C ASP A 163 13.35 13.72 -11.84
N ASN A 164 12.12 13.21 -11.90
CA ASN A 164 11.12 13.69 -12.86
C ASN A 164 10.32 14.90 -12.33
N GLU A 165 9.38 15.39 -13.15
CA GLU A 165 8.44 16.43 -12.74
C GLU A 165 7.39 15.83 -11.79
N SER A 166 7.14 16.50 -10.65
CA SER A 166 6.15 16.09 -9.66
C SER A 166 4.76 15.91 -10.28
N LEU A 167 4.13 14.80 -9.97
CA LEU A 167 2.75 14.50 -10.34
C LEU A 167 1.74 15.00 -9.30
N PHE A 168 2.21 15.61 -8.20
CA PHE A 168 1.38 16.11 -7.10
C PHE A 168 0.47 15.03 -6.50
N SER A 169 1.07 13.89 -6.18
CA SER A 169 0.42 12.75 -5.54
C SER A 169 1.32 12.12 -4.49
N CYS A 170 0.74 11.60 -3.40
CA CYS A 170 1.45 10.77 -2.47
C CYS A 170 1.83 9.38 -3.05
N MET A 171 1.24 9.01 -4.21
CA MET A 171 1.60 7.81 -4.96
C MET A 171 2.72 8.06 -5.98
N ASP A 172 3.39 9.21 -5.89
CA ASP A 172 4.52 9.62 -6.71
C ASP A 172 5.76 9.81 -5.84
N TYR A 173 6.91 9.28 -6.27
CA TYR A 173 8.16 9.50 -5.54
C TYR A 173 8.75 10.85 -5.92
N GLN A 174 8.89 11.71 -4.92
CA GLN A 174 9.49 13.03 -5.07
C GLN A 174 10.08 13.55 -3.75
N ASP A 175 11.00 14.48 -3.84
CA ASP A 175 11.59 15.18 -2.71
C ASP A 175 11.60 16.70 -2.98
N PRO A 176 10.86 17.54 -2.18
CA PRO A 176 10.03 17.13 -1.03
C PRO A 176 8.81 16.31 -1.44
N PRO A 177 8.30 15.42 -0.56
CA PRO A 177 7.18 14.56 -0.86
C PRO A 177 5.86 15.34 -0.93
N TYR A 178 4.88 14.81 -1.66
CA TYR A 178 3.54 15.38 -1.73
C TYR A 178 2.57 14.59 -0.84
N GLU A 179 1.73 15.28 -0.08
CA GLU A 179 1.02 14.69 1.06
C GLU A 179 -0.31 14.01 0.71
N TYR A 180 -0.89 14.28 -0.48
CA TYR A 180 -2.29 13.94 -0.79
C TYR A 180 -2.40 13.14 -2.08
N PRO A 181 -3.50 12.35 -2.25
CA PRO A 181 -3.85 11.78 -3.54
C PRO A 181 -4.19 12.87 -4.56
N ASN A 182 -3.95 12.61 -5.82
CA ASN A 182 -4.38 13.47 -6.90
C ASN A 182 -5.61 12.88 -7.64
N ARG A 183 -6.08 13.58 -8.67
CA ARG A 183 -7.22 13.11 -9.45
C ARG A 183 -6.97 11.77 -10.14
N HIS A 184 -5.76 11.53 -10.59
CA HIS A 184 -5.40 10.29 -11.29
C HIS A 184 -5.53 9.06 -10.37
N ASP A 185 -5.20 9.20 -9.08
CA ASP A 185 -5.39 8.14 -8.08
C ASP A 185 -6.87 7.77 -7.93
N TYR A 186 -7.75 8.78 -7.84
CA TYR A 186 -9.20 8.53 -7.76
C TYR A 186 -9.78 7.94 -9.06
N ASP A 187 -9.28 8.37 -10.23
CA ASP A 187 -9.67 7.81 -11.52
C ASP A 187 -9.22 6.34 -11.60
N GLN A 188 -8.04 5.99 -11.09
CA GLN A 188 -7.54 4.62 -11.00
C GLN A 188 -8.40 3.75 -10.09
N LEU A 189 -8.78 4.24 -8.90
CA LEU A 189 -9.75 3.56 -8.03
C LEU A 189 -11.09 3.37 -8.75
N GLY A 190 -11.53 4.36 -9.55
CA GLY A 190 -12.71 4.29 -10.39
C GLY A 190 -12.66 3.12 -11.38
N ILE A 191 -11.50 2.84 -11.96
CA ILE A 191 -11.25 1.74 -12.90
C ILE A 191 -11.20 0.41 -12.15
N MET A 192 -10.35 0.27 -11.13
CA MET A 192 -10.16 -0.96 -10.36
C MET A 192 -11.46 -1.43 -9.70
N TYR A 193 -12.20 -0.49 -9.13
CA TYR A 193 -13.50 -0.71 -8.52
C TYR A 193 -14.66 -0.40 -9.48
N GLY A 194 -14.51 -0.60 -10.79
CA GLY A 194 -15.52 -0.37 -11.82
C GLY A 194 -16.55 -1.47 -11.96
N HIS A 195 -16.24 -2.68 -11.51
CA HIS A 195 -17.10 -3.88 -11.53
C HIS A 195 -17.61 -4.22 -10.12
N THR A 196 -18.37 -5.29 -9.98
CA THR A 196 -18.76 -5.87 -8.69
C THR A 196 -18.40 -7.36 -8.69
N ASP A 197 -18.13 -7.90 -7.51
CA ASP A 197 -17.78 -9.28 -7.27
C ASP A 197 -18.98 -10.11 -6.79
N SER A 198 -18.78 -11.40 -6.65
CA SER A 198 -19.83 -12.32 -6.16
C SER A 198 -19.95 -12.36 -4.63
N TYR A 199 -19.02 -11.75 -3.90
CA TYR A 199 -18.95 -11.71 -2.44
C TYR A 199 -18.23 -10.44 -1.97
N ASN A 200 -18.24 -10.22 -0.65
CA ASN A 200 -17.48 -9.16 -0.01
C ASN A 200 -16.28 -9.77 0.72
N SER A 201 -15.09 -9.22 0.54
CA SER A 201 -13.90 -9.62 1.29
C SER A 201 -13.57 -8.69 2.47
N TYR A 202 -14.37 -7.63 2.67
CA TYR A 202 -14.28 -6.71 3.79
C TYR A 202 -15.37 -6.99 4.83
N SER A 203 -15.14 -6.54 6.08
CA SER A 203 -16.09 -6.65 7.19
C SER A 203 -16.68 -5.29 7.54
N ASN A 204 -18.01 -5.21 7.57
CA ASN A 204 -18.75 -4.03 8.04
C ASN A 204 -19.10 -4.09 9.54
N ASP A 205 -18.76 -5.21 10.18
CA ASP A 205 -19.04 -5.36 11.61
C ASP A 205 -17.97 -4.67 12.44
N GLY A 206 -18.19 -3.40 12.75
CA GLY A 206 -17.53 -2.71 13.87
C GLY A 206 -17.93 -3.33 15.22
N GLY A 207 -18.07 -4.64 15.27
CA GLY A 207 -18.37 -5.45 16.44
C GLY A 207 -17.11 -6.13 16.91
N ASP A 208 -16.79 -5.88 18.17
CA ASP A 208 -15.91 -6.64 19.03
C ASP A 208 -15.82 -8.13 18.60
N GLY A 209 -15.01 -8.37 17.55
CA GLY A 209 -14.68 -9.68 17.04
C GLY A 209 -13.76 -10.35 18.02
N GLY A 210 -14.37 -11.03 18.98
CA GLY A 210 -13.63 -11.94 19.86
C GLY A 210 -12.69 -12.79 19.03
N ASP A 211 -11.46 -12.80 19.45
CA ASP A 211 -10.32 -13.67 19.20
C ASP A 211 -10.63 -14.90 18.32
N GLY A 212 -10.94 -14.66 17.04
CA GLY A 212 -11.08 -15.67 15.98
C GLY A 212 -9.80 -15.74 15.18
N GLY A 213 -8.68 -15.95 15.85
CA GLY A 213 -7.39 -16.22 15.23
C GLY A 213 -7.43 -17.50 14.42
N GLY A 214 -7.87 -17.41 13.18
CA GLY A 214 -7.71 -18.44 12.17
C GLY A 214 -6.32 -18.51 11.58
N ASN A 215 -5.29 -18.48 12.38
CA ASN A 215 -3.99 -19.03 12.04
C ASN A 215 -3.85 -20.36 12.76
N GLY A 216 -4.29 -21.43 12.12
CA GLY A 216 -4.11 -22.79 12.57
C GLY A 216 -2.65 -23.15 12.77
N CYS A 217 -2.08 -22.65 13.85
CA CYS A 217 -0.92 -23.28 14.43
C CYS A 217 -1.40 -24.50 15.21
N ASN A 218 -1.47 -25.66 14.56
CA ASN A 218 -1.67 -26.96 15.17
C ASN A 218 -0.40 -27.39 15.89
N ALA A 219 0.13 -26.61 16.81
CA ALA A 219 1.18 -27.07 17.71
C ALA A 219 0.54 -27.75 18.92
N PRO A 220 1.03 -28.94 19.32
CA PRO A 220 0.61 -29.57 20.57
C PRO A 220 0.83 -28.64 21.76
N PRO A 221 0.01 -28.76 22.84
CA PRO A 221 0.17 -27.93 24.03
C PRO A 221 1.62 -27.98 24.56
N GLY A 222 2.26 -26.81 24.66
CA GLY A 222 3.64 -26.67 25.17
C GLY A 222 4.75 -26.48 24.13
N LYS A 223 4.42 -26.49 22.82
CA LYS A 223 5.35 -26.08 21.76
C LYS A 223 4.81 -24.82 21.07
N GLY A 224 5.31 -23.68 21.51
CA GLY A 224 4.97 -22.39 20.92
C GLY A 224 5.31 -22.35 19.43
N CYS A 225 4.45 -21.66 18.65
CA CYS A 225 4.66 -21.38 17.22
C CYS A 225 5.80 -20.39 16.95
N ASN A 226 6.71 -20.23 17.89
CA ASN A 226 7.91 -19.43 17.79
C ASN A 226 9.08 -20.30 17.32
N LYS A 227 9.13 -20.61 16.02
CA LYS A 227 10.38 -21.07 15.40
C LYS A 227 10.67 -20.20 14.20
N GLY A 228 11.62 -19.27 14.40
CA GLY A 228 12.27 -18.57 13.32
C GLY A 228 12.58 -17.10 13.54
N GLU A 229 12.82 -16.65 14.77
CA GLU A 229 13.66 -15.46 14.96
C GLU A 229 15.13 -15.90 14.87
N SER A 230 15.66 -16.01 13.66
CA SER A 230 17.08 -15.95 13.47
C SER A 230 17.47 -14.49 13.23
N ASN A 231 18.33 -13.99 14.11
CA ASN A 231 18.97 -12.68 14.08
C ASN A 231 19.79 -12.50 12.78
N SER A 232 19.15 -12.03 11.74
CA SER A 232 19.79 -11.33 10.65
C SER A 232 18.73 -10.37 10.09
N GLY A 233 19.01 -9.08 10.11
CA GLY A 233 18.08 -8.00 9.75
C GLY A 233 17.65 -8.02 8.29
N GLN A 234 17.03 -9.06 7.83
CA GLN A 234 16.55 -9.25 6.48
C GLN A 234 15.21 -9.97 6.51
N SER A 235 14.22 -9.35 5.92
CA SER A 235 13.03 -9.86 5.18
C SER A 235 12.48 -11.27 5.46
N ILE A 236 12.81 -11.93 6.54
CA ILE A 236 12.47 -13.35 6.81
C ILE A 236 10.95 -13.59 6.91
N GLY A 237 10.14 -12.52 7.04
CA GLY A 237 8.68 -12.60 7.03
C GLY A 237 8.01 -12.19 5.73
N TRP A 238 8.70 -11.51 4.82
CA TRP A 238 8.08 -10.93 3.62
C TRP A 238 8.11 -11.86 2.40
N GLY A 239 8.99 -12.88 2.41
CA GLY A 239 9.17 -13.78 1.29
C GLY A 239 10.22 -13.29 0.29
N ARG A 240 10.01 -13.54 -1.02
CA ARG A 240 10.95 -13.15 -2.07
C ARG A 240 10.59 -11.78 -2.65
N SER A 241 11.57 -10.98 -3.02
CA SER A 241 11.37 -9.78 -3.82
C SER A 241 10.83 -10.18 -5.21
N VAL A 242 9.74 -9.55 -5.62
CA VAL A 242 9.09 -9.80 -6.92
C VAL A 242 9.09 -8.55 -7.80
N TYR A 243 9.32 -7.39 -7.21
CA TYR A 243 9.44 -6.12 -7.90
C TYR A 243 10.38 -5.19 -7.12
N LYS A 244 11.21 -4.44 -7.84
CA LYS A 244 12.06 -3.40 -7.26
C LYS A 244 12.34 -2.32 -8.30
N ARG A 245 12.10 -1.07 -7.93
CA ARG A 245 12.47 0.12 -8.70
C ARG A 245 12.66 1.30 -7.76
N GLY A 246 13.79 2.01 -7.87
CA GLY A 246 14.10 3.11 -6.98
C GLY A 246 13.97 2.71 -5.51
N ASN A 247 13.23 3.49 -4.74
CA ASN A 247 12.95 3.26 -3.32
C ASN A 247 11.75 2.34 -3.05
N ALA A 248 11.15 1.77 -4.10
CA ALA A 248 10.05 0.83 -3.99
C ALA A 248 10.53 -0.61 -4.12
N GLU A 249 10.09 -1.48 -3.23
CA GLU A 249 10.30 -2.92 -3.36
C GLU A 249 9.07 -3.69 -2.89
N VAL A 250 8.66 -4.69 -3.67
CA VAL A 250 7.53 -5.55 -3.34
C VAL A 250 8.03 -6.97 -3.10
N PHE A 251 7.65 -7.51 -1.98
CA PHE A 251 7.93 -8.90 -1.61
C PHE A 251 6.66 -9.74 -1.66
N MET A 252 6.80 -11.02 -2.01
CA MET A 252 5.70 -11.98 -2.01
C MET A 252 6.05 -13.21 -1.19
N ARG A 253 5.15 -13.58 -0.30
CA ARG A 253 5.14 -14.86 0.42
C ARG A 253 3.84 -15.60 0.12
N ILE A 254 3.91 -16.92 0.03
CA ILE A 254 2.75 -17.80 -0.15
C ILE A 254 2.74 -18.77 1.03
N ASP A 255 1.64 -18.79 1.78
CA ASP A 255 1.46 -19.70 2.89
C ASP A 255 1.02 -21.10 2.41
N PRO A 256 1.15 -22.15 3.22
CA PRO A 256 0.79 -23.52 2.82
C PRO A 256 -0.66 -23.72 2.41
N ASP A 257 -1.57 -22.85 2.86
CA ASP A 257 -3.00 -22.85 2.49
C ASP A 257 -3.29 -22.13 1.16
N GLY A 258 -2.25 -21.55 0.54
CA GLY A 258 -2.36 -20.82 -0.72
C GLY A 258 -2.58 -19.30 -0.57
N THR A 259 -2.76 -18.80 0.65
CA THR A 259 -2.85 -17.35 0.92
C THR A 259 -1.59 -16.66 0.47
N ARG A 260 -1.74 -15.61 -0.34
CA ARG A 260 -0.63 -14.80 -0.83
C ARG A 260 -0.53 -13.52 0.01
N HIS A 261 0.68 -13.22 0.45
CA HIS A 261 0.99 -11.98 1.16
C HIS A 261 1.93 -11.15 0.29
N LEU A 262 1.54 -9.92 0.01
CA LEU A 262 2.40 -8.93 -0.62
C LEU A 262 2.76 -7.89 0.41
N THR A 263 4.03 -7.51 0.42
CA THR A 263 4.54 -6.44 1.28
C THR A 263 5.24 -5.44 0.39
N HIS A 264 4.67 -4.25 0.31
CA HIS A 264 5.32 -3.08 -0.28
C HIS A 264 6.22 -2.44 0.78
N VAL A 265 7.40 -2.02 0.38
CA VAL A 265 8.38 -1.35 1.25
C VAL A 265 8.84 -0.07 0.58
N THR A 266 8.61 1.04 1.27
CA THR A 266 9.14 2.36 0.92
C THR A 266 10.48 2.53 1.63
N TRP A 267 11.59 2.41 0.87
CA TRP A 267 12.93 2.57 1.43
C TRP A 267 13.27 4.04 1.67
N ALA A 268 14.00 4.30 2.73
CA ALA A 268 14.59 5.62 2.97
C ALA A 268 15.62 5.95 1.88
N ILE A 269 15.72 7.22 1.51
CA ILE A 269 16.66 7.69 0.48
C ILE A 269 18.10 7.26 0.82
N GLY A 270 18.78 6.63 -0.13
CA GLY A 270 20.14 6.09 0.04
C GLY A 270 20.19 4.66 0.59
N HIS A 271 19.06 4.05 0.95
CA HIS A 271 18.99 2.66 1.45
C HIS A 271 18.42 1.66 0.43
N GLU A 272 18.00 2.11 -0.73
CA GLU A 272 17.41 1.29 -1.80
C GLU A 272 18.31 0.15 -2.29
N ASN A 273 19.61 0.21 -2.05
CA ASN A 273 20.59 -0.80 -2.48
C ASN A 273 21.16 -1.68 -1.35
N ASP A 274 20.79 -1.43 -0.08
CA ASP A 274 21.40 -2.12 1.05
C ASP A 274 21.01 -3.62 1.14
N HIS A 275 20.04 -4.09 0.35
CA HIS A 275 19.52 -5.46 0.35
C HIS A 275 19.92 -6.29 -0.88
N GLY A 276 20.75 -5.77 -1.75
CA GLY A 276 21.32 -6.46 -2.92
C GLY A 276 22.73 -6.94 -2.71
N GLY A 277 22.93 -8.14 -2.12
CA GLY A 277 24.17 -8.85 -2.27
C GLY A 277 24.99 -9.11 -1.01
N HIS A 278 24.65 -10.15 -0.26
CA HIS A 278 25.67 -10.98 0.37
C HIS A 278 25.99 -12.19 -0.54
N ASP A 279 26.57 -11.91 -1.71
CA ASP A 279 27.39 -12.89 -2.37
C ASP A 279 28.77 -12.88 -1.68
N GLY A 280 29.07 -13.98 -1.02
CA GLY A 280 30.30 -14.15 -0.27
C GLY A 280 31.53 -13.93 -1.15
N HIS A 281 32.35 -12.98 -0.78
CA HIS A 281 33.77 -13.03 -1.08
C HIS A 281 34.55 -13.17 0.22
N GLN A 282 34.93 -14.43 0.47
CA GLN A 282 36.06 -14.75 1.33
C GLN A 282 37.35 -14.22 0.68
N HIS A 283 38.08 -13.45 1.45
CA HIS A 283 39.55 -13.36 1.34
C HIS A 283 40.14 -13.55 2.71
#